data_13f04de7f624b6fe8264d80f0a5721f1
#
_entry.id   13f04de7f624b6fe8264d80f0a5721f1
#
_cell.length_a   1.000
_cell.length_b   1.000
_cell.length_c   1.000
_cell.angle_alpha   90.00
_cell.angle_beta   90.00
_cell.angle_gamma   90.00
#
_symmetry.space_group_name_H-M   'P 1'
#
loop_
_entity.id
_entity.type
_entity.pdbx_description
1 polymer ?
#
loop_
_entity_poly.entity_id
_entity_poly.type
_entity_poly.pdbx_seq_one_letter_code
_entity_poly.pdbx_strand_id
1 'polypeptide(L)'
;LLNSTLILPGWRVLFQLSAKAGNEGRSVHHGLHGGTGPWMNMNGDKTMTARKQSLPALSPDGNLSRYLEQIRAFPMLEPKQEFMLAKSWKDRGDVDAAHQLVTSHLRLVAKIAMGYRGYGLPVADLISEGNLGMMHAVKKFEPDKGFRLATYAMWWIKAAIQEYILRSWSLVKIGTTAGQKKLFFNLRRVKGQIQAIDDGDLRPEQVTEIATQLDVSEAEVISMNQRMAGNDRSLNVPLSRDGEGSGEWQDWLEDDGEDQETTFAEHEEFSARKSLMMTAMKDLNEREQRILQARRLAEPPLTLEDLASEFGVSRERIRQIEVRAFEKLQKAVRDQAAAMNLLPQGDETAGLLPA
;
A
#
# COMPACT_ATOMS: atom_id res chain seq x y z
N LEU A 1 -4.56 -3.61 11.30
CA LEU A 1 -5.71 -4.52 11.52
C LEU A 1 -6.50 -4.62 10.22
N LEU A 2 -6.09 -5.48 9.28
CA LEU A 2 -7.00 -6.15 8.34
C LEU A 2 -6.20 -7.03 7.38
N ASN A 3 -6.48 -8.29 7.51
CA ASN A 3 -6.44 -9.41 6.57
C ASN A 3 -5.20 -10.27 6.43
N SER A 4 -5.02 -11.04 7.47
CA SER A 4 -4.50 -12.41 7.39
C SER A 4 -5.67 -13.38 7.25
N THR A 5 -6.26 -13.55 6.08
CA THR A 5 -7.21 -14.66 5.84
C THR A 5 -7.48 -14.80 4.35
N LEU A 6 -6.64 -15.63 3.72
CA LEU A 6 -6.99 -16.49 2.57
C LEU A 6 -5.75 -17.25 2.07
N ILE A 7 -5.11 -17.97 2.99
CA ILE A 7 -4.17 -19.05 2.62
C ILE A 7 -4.90 -20.34 2.93
N LEU A 8 -5.38 -21.00 1.90
CA LEU A 8 -6.02 -22.29 1.98
C LEU A 8 -5.07 -23.33 2.59
N PRO A 9 -5.55 -24.28 3.43
CA PRO A 9 -4.72 -25.13 4.30
C PRO A 9 -3.77 -26.10 3.59
N GLY A 10 -3.90 -26.33 2.30
CA GLY A 10 -3.02 -27.26 1.56
C GLY A 10 -1.62 -26.72 1.20
N TRP A 11 -1.35 -25.41 1.26
CA TRP A 11 -0.09 -24.82 0.82
C TRP A 11 0.88 -24.53 1.97
N ARG A 12 0.40 -24.53 3.19
CA ARG A 12 1.24 -24.44 4.40
C ARG A 12 2.21 -25.64 4.54
N VAL A 13 1.82 -26.79 4.01
CA VAL A 13 2.62 -28.01 4.07
C VAL A 13 3.83 -27.94 3.12
N LEU A 14 3.71 -27.32 1.97
CA LEU A 14 4.83 -27.16 1.01
C LEU A 14 5.91 -26.19 1.50
N PHE A 15 5.55 -25.17 2.26
CA PHE A 15 6.50 -24.21 2.82
C PHE A 15 7.12 -24.75 4.13
N GLN A 16 6.38 -25.51 4.93
CA GLN A 16 6.91 -26.10 6.17
C GLN A 16 7.82 -27.30 5.93
N LEU A 17 7.64 -28.05 4.85
CA LEU A 17 8.53 -29.15 4.49
C LEU A 17 9.90 -28.68 4.00
N SER A 18 9.98 -27.48 3.42
CA SER A 18 11.25 -26.84 3.06
C SER A 18 12.01 -26.29 4.27
N ALA A 19 11.32 -25.85 5.31
CA ALA A 19 11.93 -25.34 6.53
C ALA A 19 12.34 -26.42 7.54
N LYS A 20 11.71 -27.60 7.48
CA LYS A 20 12.03 -28.72 8.38
C LYS A 20 13.21 -29.58 7.91
N ALA A 21 13.57 -29.53 6.63
CA ALA A 21 14.70 -30.27 6.07
C ALA A 21 16.07 -29.61 6.39
N GLY A 22 16.10 -28.45 7.03
CA GLY A 22 17.33 -27.71 7.35
C GLY A 22 17.85 -27.86 8.78
N ASN A 23 17.15 -28.58 9.67
CA ASN A 23 17.50 -28.55 11.09
C ASN A 23 17.66 -29.91 11.77
N GLU A 24 17.90 -30.99 11.04
CA GLU A 24 18.27 -32.28 11.63
C GLU A 24 19.58 -32.82 11.02
N GLY A 25 20.66 -32.43 11.61
CA GLY A 25 21.97 -32.96 11.23
C GLY A 25 23.09 -32.54 12.14
N ARG A 26 23.06 -32.96 13.41
CA ARG A 26 24.26 -33.22 14.24
C ARG A 26 23.89 -33.94 15.53
N SER A 27 24.06 -35.22 15.54
CA SER A 27 24.42 -35.94 16.75
C SER A 27 25.35 -37.11 16.38
N VAL A 28 26.52 -37.05 16.95
CA VAL A 28 27.60 -38.01 16.90
C VAL A 28 27.23 -39.18 17.83
N HIS A 29 27.35 -40.43 17.38
CA HIS A 29 27.83 -41.51 18.27
C HIS A 29 28.53 -42.59 17.49
N HIS A 30 29.70 -42.98 18.05
CA HIS A 30 30.55 -44.11 17.80
C HIS A 30 29.87 -45.46 17.98
N GLY A 31 30.32 -46.49 17.25
CA GLY A 31 30.07 -47.89 17.56
C GLY A 31 30.45 -48.85 16.44
N LEU A 32 31.55 -49.39 16.54
CA LEU A 32 32.33 -50.54 16.09
C LEU A 32 31.63 -51.82 15.60
N HIS A 33 32.39 -52.54 14.70
CA HIS A 33 32.37 -54.00 14.34
C HIS A 33 31.32 -54.46 13.34
N GLY A 34 31.66 -55.11 12.25
CA GLY A 34 32.59 -56.18 11.96
C GLY A 34 31.94 -57.10 10.93
N GLY A 35 32.67 -57.60 9.92
CA GLY A 35 32.33 -58.91 9.37
C GLY A 35 31.94 -58.99 7.88
N THR A 36 32.90 -59.18 7.00
CA THR A 36 33.07 -60.25 5.99
C THR A 36 31.97 -60.57 4.97
N GLY A 37 32.35 -60.49 3.70
CA GLY A 37 32.04 -61.46 2.69
C GLY A 37 31.38 -60.97 1.39
N PRO A 38 31.94 -61.33 0.21
CA PRO A 38 31.51 -60.80 -1.05
C PRO A 38 30.46 -61.69 -1.70
N TRP A 39 29.34 -61.10 -2.10
CA TRP A 39 28.51 -61.71 -3.10
C TRP A 39 28.33 -60.80 -4.30
N MET A 40 29.03 -61.15 -5.37
CA MET A 40 28.74 -60.69 -6.72
C MET A 40 27.28 -60.97 -7.04
N ASN A 41 26.53 -59.95 -7.44
CA ASN A 41 25.37 -60.09 -8.29
C ASN A 41 25.46 -59.10 -9.45
N MET A 42 25.84 -59.63 -10.58
CA MET A 42 25.73 -59.01 -11.90
C MET A 42 24.24 -59.07 -12.28
N ASN A 43 23.58 -57.95 -12.21
CA ASN A 43 22.47 -57.62 -13.10
C ASN A 43 22.45 -56.11 -13.23
N GLY A 44 22.86 -55.69 -14.44
CA GLY A 44 22.89 -54.29 -14.83
C GLY A 44 21.46 -53.73 -15.01
N ASP A 45 20.90 -53.30 -13.93
CA ASP A 45 19.72 -52.42 -14.00
C ASP A 45 20.15 -51.01 -13.54
N LYS A 46 20.42 -50.16 -14.54
CA LYS A 46 20.66 -48.76 -14.31
C LYS A 46 19.35 -48.11 -13.88
N THR A 47 18.90 -48.38 -12.69
CA THR A 47 17.93 -47.52 -12.02
C THR A 47 18.66 -46.20 -11.76
N MET A 48 18.49 -45.27 -12.69
CA MET A 48 18.77 -43.83 -12.42
C MET A 48 17.90 -43.47 -11.21
N THR A 49 18.48 -43.53 -10.02
CA THR A 49 17.94 -42.84 -8.87
C THR A 49 17.84 -41.38 -9.25
N ALA A 50 16.63 -40.94 -9.61
CA ALA A 50 16.33 -39.55 -9.88
C ALA A 50 16.70 -38.78 -8.61
N ARG A 51 17.88 -38.20 -8.63
CA ARG A 51 18.33 -37.25 -7.59
C ARG A 51 17.22 -36.22 -7.50
N LYS A 52 16.47 -36.19 -6.38
CA LYS A 52 15.50 -35.14 -6.10
C LYS A 52 16.21 -33.80 -6.28
N GLN A 53 16.06 -33.20 -7.45
CA GLN A 53 16.67 -31.91 -7.73
C GLN A 53 15.90 -30.89 -6.87
N SER A 54 16.55 -30.36 -5.86
CA SER A 54 16.00 -29.26 -5.07
C SER A 54 15.67 -28.09 -6.00
N LEU A 55 14.52 -27.45 -5.76
CA LEU A 55 14.15 -26.24 -6.47
C LEU A 55 15.25 -25.20 -6.31
N PRO A 56 15.68 -24.54 -7.40
CA PRO A 56 16.67 -23.46 -7.32
C PRO A 56 16.09 -22.32 -6.49
N ALA A 57 16.80 -21.95 -5.41
CA ALA A 57 16.43 -20.82 -4.56
C ALA A 57 17.05 -19.53 -5.09
N LEU A 58 16.25 -18.47 -5.18
CA LEU A 58 16.73 -17.11 -5.38
C LEU A 58 17.19 -16.56 -4.03
N SER A 59 18.51 -16.36 -3.87
CA SER A 59 19.04 -15.69 -2.70
C SER A 59 19.01 -14.17 -2.90
N PRO A 60 18.71 -13.36 -1.87
CA PRO A 60 18.70 -11.89 -1.96
C PRO A 60 20.08 -11.33 -2.40
N ASP A 61 21.16 -12.02 -2.07
CA ASP A 61 22.55 -11.59 -2.27
C ASP A 61 23.12 -11.88 -3.67
N GLY A 62 22.27 -11.94 -4.70
CA GLY A 62 22.79 -11.66 -6.04
C GLY A 62 23.28 -12.83 -6.87
N ASN A 63 22.85 -14.07 -6.66
CA ASN A 63 23.22 -15.17 -7.55
C ASN A 63 22.16 -15.44 -8.67
N LEU A 64 21.67 -14.35 -9.27
CA LEU A 64 20.76 -14.46 -10.42
C LEU A 64 21.39 -15.29 -11.55
N SER A 65 22.68 -15.12 -11.84
CA SER A 65 23.40 -15.88 -12.86
C SER A 65 23.41 -17.37 -12.55
N ARG A 66 23.66 -17.75 -11.31
CA ARG A 66 23.62 -19.16 -10.88
C ARG A 66 22.21 -19.74 -10.98
N TYR A 67 21.20 -18.98 -10.59
CA TYR A 67 19.80 -19.38 -10.76
C TYR A 67 19.47 -19.63 -12.23
N LEU A 68 19.84 -18.69 -13.11
CA LEU A 68 19.61 -18.80 -14.56
C LEU A 68 20.35 -20.00 -15.16
N GLU A 69 21.51 -20.36 -14.66
CA GLU A 69 22.24 -21.56 -15.06
C GLU A 69 21.51 -22.83 -14.61
N GLN A 70 21.09 -22.87 -13.35
CA GLN A 70 20.35 -24.01 -12.79
C GLN A 70 19.02 -24.27 -13.52
N ILE A 71 18.26 -23.24 -13.86
CA ILE A 71 16.99 -23.43 -14.56
C ILE A 71 17.19 -23.93 -16.00
N ARG A 72 18.37 -23.70 -16.61
CA ARG A 72 18.70 -24.24 -17.95
C ARG A 72 18.91 -25.75 -17.95
N ALA A 73 19.27 -26.34 -16.79
CA ALA A 73 19.50 -27.77 -16.64
C ALA A 73 18.18 -28.59 -16.70
N PHE A 74 17.03 -27.95 -16.43
CA PHE A 74 15.76 -28.67 -16.48
C PHE A 74 15.33 -28.95 -17.93
N PRO A 75 14.94 -30.20 -18.27
CA PRO A 75 14.48 -30.54 -19.59
C PRO A 75 13.13 -29.90 -19.91
N MET A 76 12.93 -29.57 -21.18
CA MET A 76 11.62 -29.13 -21.68
C MET A 76 10.71 -30.34 -21.90
N LEU A 77 9.46 -30.23 -21.48
CA LEU A 77 8.49 -31.31 -21.62
C LEU A 77 7.90 -31.37 -23.04
N GLU A 78 7.76 -32.59 -23.55
CA GLU A 78 6.98 -32.85 -24.77
C GLU A 78 5.45 -32.69 -24.48
N PRO A 79 4.64 -32.39 -25.50
CA PRO A 79 3.20 -32.21 -25.33
C PRO A 79 2.49 -33.39 -24.66
N LYS A 80 2.92 -34.63 -24.99
CA LYS A 80 2.34 -35.84 -24.41
C LYS A 80 2.68 -35.99 -22.92
N GLN A 81 3.94 -35.71 -22.56
CA GLN A 81 4.42 -35.73 -21.17
C GLN A 81 3.73 -34.65 -20.31
N GLU A 82 3.62 -33.43 -20.85
CA GLU A 82 2.91 -32.33 -20.22
C GLU A 82 1.45 -32.68 -19.91
N PHE A 83 0.76 -33.32 -20.87
CA PHE A 83 -0.62 -33.76 -20.70
C PHE A 83 -0.74 -34.82 -19.60
N MET A 84 0.13 -35.85 -19.61
CA MET A 84 0.12 -36.93 -18.61
C MET A 84 0.39 -36.38 -17.19
N LEU A 85 1.39 -35.50 -17.06
CA LEU A 85 1.72 -34.88 -15.76
C LEU A 85 0.59 -33.96 -15.27
N ALA A 86 0.01 -33.17 -16.16
CA ALA A 86 -1.12 -32.31 -15.80
C ALA A 86 -2.36 -33.11 -15.37
N LYS A 87 -2.61 -34.23 -16.03
CA LYS A 87 -3.69 -35.15 -15.68
C LYS A 87 -3.42 -35.85 -14.34
N SER A 88 -2.18 -36.33 -14.11
CA SER A 88 -1.78 -36.91 -12.82
C SER A 88 -1.95 -35.92 -11.66
N TRP A 89 -1.58 -34.66 -11.86
CA TRP A 89 -1.80 -33.59 -10.89
C TRP A 89 -3.29 -33.36 -10.63
N LYS A 90 -4.10 -33.25 -11.69
CA LYS A 90 -5.54 -32.94 -11.56
C LYS A 90 -6.32 -34.09 -10.91
N ASP A 91 -6.08 -35.35 -11.32
CA ASP A 91 -6.86 -36.49 -10.89
C ASP A 91 -6.39 -37.09 -9.56
N ARG A 92 -5.08 -37.05 -9.28
CA ARG A 92 -4.47 -37.71 -8.12
C ARG A 92 -3.87 -36.73 -7.10
N GLY A 93 -3.74 -35.46 -7.45
CA GLY A 93 -3.04 -34.50 -6.60
C GLY A 93 -1.52 -34.75 -6.49
N ASP A 94 -0.92 -35.37 -7.51
CA ASP A 94 0.48 -35.77 -7.52
C ASP A 94 1.39 -34.53 -7.52
N VAL A 95 2.01 -34.26 -6.36
CA VAL A 95 2.87 -33.10 -6.14
C VAL A 95 4.15 -33.18 -6.99
N ASP A 96 4.70 -34.37 -7.21
CA ASP A 96 5.90 -34.55 -8.00
C ASP A 96 5.64 -34.20 -9.48
N ALA A 97 4.45 -34.55 -10.01
CA ALA A 97 4.01 -34.14 -11.33
C ALA A 97 3.88 -32.59 -11.44
N ALA A 98 3.30 -31.95 -10.42
CA ALA A 98 3.21 -30.50 -10.37
C ALA A 98 4.60 -29.84 -10.32
N HIS A 99 5.54 -30.37 -9.55
CA HIS A 99 6.92 -29.91 -9.50
C HIS A 99 7.61 -30.01 -10.86
N GLN A 100 7.43 -31.10 -11.60
CA GLN A 100 8.00 -31.27 -12.92
C GLN A 100 7.40 -30.27 -13.93
N LEU A 101 6.09 -30.00 -13.84
CA LEU A 101 5.43 -28.98 -14.67
C LEU A 101 5.98 -27.58 -14.38
N VAL A 102 6.17 -27.21 -13.13
CA VAL A 102 6.71 -25.89 -12.76
C VAL A 102 8.17 -25.78 -13.17
N THR A 103 9.03 -26.74 -12.84
CA THR A 103 10.48 -26.68 -13.09
C THR A 103 10.80 -26.59 -14.57
N SER A 104 10.08 -27.33 -15.43
CA SER A 104 10.26 -27.28 -16.87
C SER A 104 9.92 -25.92 -17.49
N HIS A 105 9.09 -25.10 -16.82
CA HIS A 105 8.64 -23.78 -17.30
C HIS A 105 9.34 -22.60 -16.63
N LEU A 106 10.27 -22.80 -15.67
CA LEU A 106 11.02 -21.71 -15.02
C LEU A 106 11.77 -20.82 -16.01
N ARG A 107 12.26 -21.39 -17.12
CA ARG A 107 12.91 -20.62 -18.20
C ARG A 107 11.96 -19.64 -18.87
N LEU A 108 10.68 -20.00 -19.02
CA LEU A 108 9.63 -19.13 -19.54
C LEU A 108 9.37 -17.98 -18.58
N VAL A 109 9.27 -18.27 -17.27
CA VAL A 109 9.09 -17.25 -16.23
C VAL A 109 10.24 -16.23 -16.27
N ALA A 110 11.48 -16.69 -16.26
CA ALA A 110 12.65 -15.82 -16.31
C ALA A 110 12.67 -14.94 -17.59
N LYS A 111 12.32 -15.51 -18.75
CA LYS A 111 12.23 -14.75 -20.01
C LYS A 111 11.17 -13.64 -19.94
N ILE A 112 10.01 -13.92 -19.36
CA ILE A 112 8.95 -12.92 -19.21
C ILE A 112 9.37 -11.85 -18.19
N ALA A 113 9.92 -12.23 -17.04
CA ALA A 113 10.36 -11.31 -15.99
C ALA A 113 11.44 -10.34 -16.48
N MET A 114 12.39 -10.82 -17.31
CA MET A 114 13.40 -9.97 -17.94
C MET A 114 12.82 -8.85 -18.81
N GLY A 115 11.64 -9.06 -19.39
CA GLY A 115 10.92 -8.02 -20.15
C GLY A 115 10.44 -6.84 -19.28
N TYR A 116 10.34 -7.04 -17.96
CA TYR A 116 9.89 -6.02 -17.01
C TYR A 116 11.01 -5.36 -16.20
N ARG A 117 12.29 -5.64 -16.51
CA ARG A 117 13.45 -5.08 -15.78
C ARG A 117 13.51 -3.55 -15.78
N GLY A 118 12.87 -2.90 -16.77
CA GLY A 118 12.89 -1.44 -16.94
C GLY A 118 12.06 -0.65 -15.90
N TYR A 119 11.36 -1.33 -15.00
CA TYR A 119 10.56 -0.69 -13.95
C TYR A 119 11.33 -0.39 -12.67
N GLY A 120 12.65 -0.65 -12.60
CA GLY A 120 13.50 -0.32 -11.45
C GLY A 120 13.44 -1.31 -10.28
N LEU A 121 12.67 -2.40 -10.41
CA LEU A 121 12.56 -3.42 -9.38
C LEU A 121 13.59 -4.55 -9.59
N PRO A 122 14.06 -5.23 -8.51
CA PRO A 122 14.98 -6.35 -8.61
C PRO A 122 14.41 -7.48 -9.47
N VAL A 123 15.19 -7.96 -10.43
CA VAL A 123 14.74 -9.03 -11.35
C VAL A 123 14.47 -10.33 -10.59
N ALA A 124 15.18 -10.59 -9.50
CA ALA A 124 14.96 -11.74 -8.63
C ALA A 124 13.54 -11.78 -8.07
N ASP A 125 13.03 -10.62 -7.64
CA ASP A 125 11.68 -10.49 -7.09
C ASP A 125 10.62 -10.67 -8.19
N LEU A 126 10.87 -10.10 -9.37
CA LEU A 126 9.99 -10.30 -10.55
C LEU A 126 9.90 -11.77 -10.95
N ILE A 127 11.01 -12.52 -10.88
CA ILE A 127 11.02 -13.96 -11.14
C ILE A 127 10.26 -14.71 -10.05
N SER A 128 10.44 -14.35 -8.78
CA SER A 128 9.74 -14.97 -7.65
C SER A 128 8.23 -14.83 -7.78
N GLU A 129 7.75 -13.63 -8.07
CA GLU A 129 6.32 -13.37 -8.32
C GLU A 129 5.83 -14.06 -9.59
N GLY A 130 6.65 -14.10 -10.63
CA GLY A 130 6.37 -14.86 -11.84
C GLY A 130 6.23 -16.37 -11.56
N ASN A 131 7.04 -16.93 -10.66
CA ASN A 131 6.93 -18.33 -10.24
C ASN A 131 5.62 -18.59 -9.48
N LEU A 132 5.16 -17.63 -8.64
CA LEU A 132 3.83 -17.72 -8.02
C LEU A 132 2.72 -17.74 -9.08
N GLY A 133 2.83 -16.88 -10.10
CA GLY A 133 1.92 -16.89 -11.24
C GLY A 133 1.93 -18.22 -11.98
N MET A 134 3.11 -18.83 -12.20
CA MET A 134 3.24 -20.15 -12.80
C MET A 134 2.56 -21.25 -11.96
N MET A 135 2.74 -21.23 -10.63
CA MET A 135 2.07 -22.19 -9.74
C MET A 135 0.55 -22.03 -9.77
N HIS A 136 0.03 -20.80 -9.84
CA HIS A 136 -1.40 -20.55 -10.02
C HIS A 136 -1.91 -21.11 -11.36
N ALA A 137 -1.11 -20.97 -12.43
CA ALA A 137 -1.45 -21.53 -13.73
C ALA A 137 -1.53 -23.06 -13.68
N VAL A 138 -0.54 -23.73 -13.10
CA VAL A 138 -0.55 -25.21 -12.96
C VAL A 138 -1.76 -25.69 -12.18
N LYS A 139 -2.12 -24.98 -11.10
CA LYS A 139 -3.29 -25.34 -10.27
C LYS A 139 -4.61 -25.28 -11.02
N LYS A 140 -4.75 -24.30 -11.94
CA LYS A 140 -6.00 -24.06 -12.68
C LYS A 140 -5.98 -24.59 -14.10
N PHE A 141 -4.90 -25.25 -14.50
CA PHE A 141 -4.76 -25.75 -15.86
C PHE A 141 -5.68 -26.95 -16.12
N GLU A 142 -6.35 -26.93 -17.27
CA GLU A 142 -7.20 -28.02 -17.74
C GLU A 142 -6.61 -28.63 -19.01
N PRO A 143 -5.94 -29.79 -18.89
CA PRO A 143 -5.27 -30.41 -20.05
C PRO A 143 -6.25 -30.85 -21.14
N ASP A 144 -7.49 -31.21 -20.78
CA ASP A 144 -8.51 -31.71 -21.70
C ASP A 144 -8.96 -30.68 -22.75
N LYS A 145 -8.66 -29.38 -22.52
CA LYS A 145 -8.95 -28.30 -23.48
C LYS A 145 -7.99 -28.24 -24.69
N GLY A 146 -6.95 -29.09 -24.71
CA GLY A 146 -6.03 -29.22 -25.85
C GLY A 146 -5.00 -28.08 -26.03
N PHE A 147 -4.97 -27.10 -25.12
CA PHE A 147 -3.99 -26.02 -25.15
C PHE A 147 -2.71 -26.38 -24.38
N ARG A 148 -1.58 -25.79 -24.79
CA ARG A 148 -0.30 -25.94 -24.08
C ARG A 148 -0.32 -25.15 -22.76
N LEU A 149 0.26 -25.75 -21.72
CA LEU A 149 0.43 -25.07 -20.42
C LEU A 149 1.20 -23.75 -20.55
N ALA A 150 2.23 -23.71 -21.37
CA ALA A 150 3.01 -22.49 -21.63
C ALA A 150 2.16 -21.30 -22.06
N THR A 151 1.19 -21.52 -22.98
CA THR A 151 0.28 -20.48 -23.46
C THR A 151 -0.66 -19.98 -22.36
N TYR A 152 -1.19 -20.88 -21.57
CA TYR A 152 -2.06 -20.54 -20.45
C TYR A 152 -1.29 -19.86 -19.31
N ALA A 153 -0.13 -20.39 -18.95
CA ALA A 153 0.72 -19.86 -17.88
C ALA A 153 1.24 -18.45 -18.17
N MET A 154 1.49 -18.11 -19.44
CA MET A 154 1.98 -16.79 -19.82
C MET A 154 1.08 -15.65 -19.32
N TRP A 155 -0.25 -15.84 -19.31
CA TRP A 155 -1.21 -14.87 -18.79
C TRP A 155 -1.10 -14.70 -17.28
N TRP A 156 -1.00 -15.81 -16.55
CA TRP A 156 -0.87 -15.80 -15.09
C TRP A 156 0.46 -15.21 -14.64
N ILE A 157 1.55 -15.56 -15.32
CA ILE A 157 2.89 -15.03 -15.04
C ILE A 157 2.91 -13.52 -15.24
N LYS A 158 2.40 -13.02 -16.37
CA LYS A 158 2.32 -11.59 -16.64
C LYS A 158 1.45 -10.87 -15.62
N ALA A 159 0.29 -11.43 -15.29
CA ALA A 159 -0.62 -10.83 -14.31
C ALA A 159 0.04 -10.69 -12.93
N ALA A 160 0.70 -11.75 -12.44
CA ALA A 160 1.39 -11.73 -11.15
C ALA A 160 2.53 -10.71 -11.12
N ILE A 161 3.37 -10.66 -12.17
CA ILE A 161 4.46 -9.69 -12.27
C ILE A 161 3.92 -8.26 -12.32
N GLN A 162 2.89 -8.00 -13.12
CA GLN A 162 2.28 -6.67 -13.24
C GLN A 162 1.63 -6.21 -11.94
N GLU A 163 0.96 -7.11 -11.23
CA GLU A 163 0.39 -6.82 -9.92
C GLU A 163 1.47 -6.45 -8.90
N TYR A 164 2.57 -7.22 -8.87
CA TYR A 164 3.71 -6.93 -8.02
C TYR A 164 4.33 -5.56 -8.34
N ILE A 165 4.55 -5.24 -9.62
CA ILE A 165 5.09 -3.94 -10.05
C ILE A 165 4.21 -2.81 -9.55
N LEU A 166 2.89 -2.86 -9.78
CA LEU A 166 1.96 -1.81 -9.33
C LEU A 166 1.94 -1.62 -7.81
N ARG A 167 2.22 -2.67 -7.05
CA ARG A 167 2.25 -2.63 -5.59
C ARG A 167 3.58 -2.10 -5.04
N SER A 168 4.70 -2.42 -5.71
CA SER A 168 6.05 -2.21 -5.17
C SER A 168 6.83 -1.10 -5.85
N TRP A 169 6.29 -0.48 -6.93
CA TRP A 169 6.97 0.55 -7.69
C TRP A 169 7.11 1.87 -6.92
N SER A 170 6.11 2.24 -6.11
CA SER A 170 6.10 3.46 -5.29
C SER A 170 5.42 3.21 -3.95
N LEU A 171 5.79 3.96 -2.92
CA LEU A 171 5.16 3.96 -1.61
C LEU A 171 3.69 4.39 -1.71
N VAL A 172 3.39 5.33 -2.61
CA VAL A 172 2.02 5.75 -2.90
C VAL A 172 1.42 4.84 -3.95
N LYS A 173 0.35 4.14 -3.60
CA LYS A 173 -0.32 3.18 -4.48
C LYS A 173 -0.76 3.82 -5.79
N ILE A 174 -0.30 3.24 -6.90
CA ILE A 174 -0.62 3.65 -8.27
C ILE A 174 -1.48 2.58 -8.94
N GLY A 175 -2.30 3.00 -9.92
CA GLY A 175 -3.06 2.06 -10.75
C GLY A 175 -4.25 1.43 -10.05
N THR A 176 -5.08 2.21 -9.39
CA THR A 176 -6.32 1.73 -8.75
C THR A 176 -7.41 1.43 -9.78
N THR A 177 -7.48 2.19 -10.88
CA THR A 177 -8.45 1.98 -11.97
C THR A 177 -7.85 1.20 -13.15
N ALA A 178 -8.71 0.63 -13.99
CA ALA A 178 -8.28 -0.07 -15.21
C ALA A 178 -7.56 0.87 -16.19
N GLY A 179 -8.02 2.13 -16.31
CA GLY A 179 -7.38 3.17 -17.11
C GLY A 179 -5.97 3.50 -16.64
N GLN A 180 -5.80 3.71 -15.34
CA GLN A 180 -4.48 3.98 -14.74
C GLN A 180 -3.49 2.81 -14.93
N LYS A 181 -3.95 1.56 -14.80
CA LYS A 181 -3.11 0.38 -15.08
C LYS A 181 -2.67 0.35 -16.55
N LYS A 182 -3.61 0.63 -17.45
CA LYS A 182 -3.35 0.68 -18.90
C LYS A 182 -2.34 1.77 -19.24
N LEU A 183 -2.48 2.97 -18.63
CA LEU A 183 -1.54 4.07 -18.75
C LEU A 183 -0.16 3.70 -18.23
N PHE A 184 -0.05 3.21 -17.01
CA PHE A 184 1.23 2.88 -16.38
C PHE A 184 2.10 1.97 -17.25
N PHE A 185 1.52 0.91 -17.85
CA PHE A 185 2.28 -0.03 -18.67
C PHE A 185 2.50 0.41 -20.11
N ASN A 186 1.68 1.31 -20.65
CA ASN A 186 1.75 1.70 -22.06
C ASN A 186 2.28 3.12 -22.27
N LEU A 187 2.21 4.03 -21.28
CA LEU A 187 2.58 5.44 -21.44
C LEU A 187 3.99 5.61 -22.00
N ARG A 188 4.99 4.92 -21.43
CA ARG A 188 6.38 5.01 -21.89
C ARG A 188 6.54 4.55 -23.34
N ARG A 189 5.84 3.48 -23.75
CA ARG A 189 5.86 2.99 -25.12
C ARG A 189 5.22 3.98 -26.09
N VAL A 190 4.07 4.55 -25.73
CA VAL A 190 3.35 5.52 -26.56
C VAL A 190 4.14 6.81 -26.67
N LYS A 191 4.72 7.32 -25.56
CA LYS A 191 5.66 8.47 -25.61
C LYS A 191 6.80 8.24 -26.60
N GLY A 192 7.41 7.06 -26.60
CA GLY A 192 8.47 6.72 -27.56
C GLY A 192 7.99 6.67 -29.03
N GLN A 193 6.74 6.32 -29.29
CA GLN A 193 6.15 6.32 -30.63
C GLN A 193 5.86 7.74 -31.16
N ILE A 194 5.43 8.63 -30.27
CA ILE A 194 5.11 10.03 -30.60
C ILE A 194 6.36 10.90 -30.61
N GLN A 195 7.55 10.32 -30.40
CA GLN A 195 8.83 11.04 -30.29
C GLN A 195 8.83 12.11 -29.18
N ALA A 196 7.99 11.97 -28.17
CA ALA A 196 8.06 12.74 -26.93
C ALA A 196 9.26 12.24 -26.11
N ILE A 197 10.47 12.61 -26.54
CA ILE A 197 11.75 12.10 -26.01
C ILE A 197 12.11 12.76 -24.68
N ASP A 198 11.57 13.96 -24.41
CA ASP A 198 11.82 14.65 -23.16
C ASP A 198 11.01 14.05 -22.02
N ASP A 199 11.69 13.78 -20.91
CA ASP A 199 11.05 13.34 -19.63
C ASP A 199 10.27 14.48 -18.94
N GLY A 200 10.15 15.65 -19.60
CA GLY A 200 9.40 16.81 -19.13
C GLY A 200 7.88 16.71 -19.33
N ASP A 201 7.25 17.85 -19.15
CA ASP A 201 5.80 17.98 -19.34
C ASP A 201 5.40 17.75 -20.79
N LEU A 202 4.33 16.95 -20.96
CA LEU A 202 3.76 16.66 -22.26
C LEU A 202 3.06 17.91 -22.84
N ARG A 203 3.20 18.15 -24.13
CA ARG A 203 2.45 19.19 -24.83
C ARG A 203 0.96 18.82 -24.88
N PRO A 204 0.02 19.78 -24.88
CA PRO A 204 -1.40 19.51 -24.92
C PRO A 204 -1.83 18.57 -26.06
N GLU A 205 -1.24 18.75 -27.26
CA GLU A 205 -1.50 17.92 -28.42
C GLU A 205 -1.10 16.44 -28.18
N GLN A 206 0.04 16.22 -27.54
CA GLN A 206 0.53 14.87 -27.19
C GLN A 206 -0.35 14.22 -26.12
N VAL A 207 -0.86 15.01 -25.16
CA VAL A 207 -1.78 14.51 -24.13
C VAL A 207 -3.07 14.03 -24.77
N THR A 208 -3.65 14.81 -25.69
CA THR A 208 -4.87 14.46 -26.42
C THR A 208 -4.68 13.20 -27.28
N GLU A 209 -3.53 13.08 -27.97
CA GLU A 209 -3.18 11.90 -28.76
C GLU A 209 -3.05 10.65 -27.90
N ILE A 210 -2.33 10.73 -26.76
CA ILE A 210 -2.20 9.61 -25.80
C ILE A 210 -3.54 9.22 -25.23
N ALA A 211 -4.36 10.22 -24.82
CA ALA A 211 -5.68 10.01 -24.26
C ALA A 211 -6.60 9.25 -25.24
N THR A 212 -6.58 9.65 -26.51
CA THR A 212 -7.36 9.01 -27.58
C THR A 212 -6.85 7.58 -27.86
N GLN A 213 -5.52 7.39 -27.96
CA GLN A 213 -4.95 6.08 -28.27
C GLN A 213 -5.15 5.05 -27.15
N LEU A 214 -5.16 5.51 -25.89
CA LEU A 214 -5.32 4.64 -24.72
C LEU A 214 -6.75 4.64 -24.16
N ASP A 215 -7.67 5.42 -24.73
CA ASP A 215 -9.06 5.53 -24.29
C ASP A 215 -9.15 5.83 -22.77
N VAL A 216 -8.55 6.97 -22.39
CA VAL A 216 -8.46 7.46 -21.01
C VAL A 216 -8.63 8.98 -21.00
N SER A 217 -8.92 9.58 -19.86
CA SER A 217 -9.04 11.04 -19.75
C SER A 217 -7.69 11.75 -19.82
N GLU A 218 -7.66 12.96 -20.36
CA GLU A 218 -6.46 13.80 -20.43
C GLU A 218 -5.89 14.10 -19.03
N ALA A 219 -6.75 14.32 -18.04
CA ALA A 219 -6.35 14.54 -16.66
C ALA A 219 -5.60 13.32 -16.06
N GLU A 220 -6.05 12.10 -16.39
CA GLU A 220 -5.35 10.87 -15.98
C GLU A 220 -3.98 10.74 -16.65
N VAL A 221 -3.84 11.15 -17.91
CA VAL A 221 -2.56 11.14 -18.63
C VAL A 221 -1.57 12.10 -17.97
N ILE A 222 -1.99 13.34 -17.69
CA ILE A 222 -1.16 14.35 -17.02
C ILE A 222 -0.73 13.88 -15.63
N SER A 223 -1.68 13.44 -14.81
CA SER A 223 -1.40 12.93 -13.46
C SER A 223 -0.45 11.73 -13.47
N MET A 224 -0.63 10.80 -14.41
CA MET A 224 0.27 9.64 -14.52
C MET A 224 1.65 10.05 -15.02
N ASN A 225 1.75 11.00 -15.95
CA ASN A 225 3.03 11.52 -16.43
C ASN A 225 3.84 12.15 -15.30
N GLN A 226 3.22 12.99 -14.48
CA GLN A 226 3.87 13.62 -13.33
C GLN A 226 4.36 12.58 -12.31
N ARG A 227 3.55 11.56 -12.01
CA ARG A 227 3.93 10.47 -11.09
C ARG A 227 5.06 9.60 -11.62
N MET A 228 5.15 9.42 -12.94
CA MET A 228 6.20 8.59 -13.57
C MET A 228 7.47 9.37 -13.91
N ALA A 229 7.48 10.70 -13.77
CA ALA A 229 8.64 11.55 -14.04
C ALA A 229 9.78 11.33 -13.03
N GLY A 230 9.50 10.88 -11.83
CA GLY A 230 10.51 10.60 -10.81
C GLY A 230 10.15 9.38 -9.97
N ASN A 231 11.17 8.70 -9.48
CA ASN A 231 11.04 7.65 -8.47
C ASN A 231 11.03 8.29 -7.08
N ASP A 232 10.49 7.55 -6.10
CA ASP A 232 10.56 7.93 -4.69
C ASP A 232 12.03 8.15 -4.30
N ARG A 233 12.32 9.28 -3.67
CA ARG A 233 13.67 9.63 -3.21
C ARG A 233 13.78 9.41 -1.72
N SER A 234 14.94 8.97 -1.26
CA SER A 234 15.21 8.87 0.17
C SER A 234 15.43 10.27 0.75
N LEU A 235 14.82 10.56 1.89
CA LEU A 235 15.00 11.79 2.63
C LEU A 235 16.36 11.82 3.39
N ASN A 236 16.98 10.65 3.57
CA ASN A 236 18.28 10.53 4.21
C ASN A 236 19.48 10.74 3.27
N VAL A 237 19.25 11.24 2.08
CA VAL A 237 20.35 11.60 1.16
C VAL A 237 20.99 12.89 1.64
N PRO A 238 22.34 12.90 1.84
CA PRO A 238 23.03 14.13 2.23
C PRO A 238 22.93 15.21 1.16
N LEU A 239 22.72 16.45 1.58
CA LEU A 239 22.57 17.62 0.69
C LEU A 239 23.88 17.97 -0.03
N SER A 240 25.04 17.76 0.60
CA SER A 240 26.34 18.02 0.02
C SER A 240 27.07 16.73 -0.36
N ARG A 241 27.66 16.70 -1.57
CA ARG A 241 28.53 15.62 -2.02
C ARG A 241 29.92 15.61 -1.38
N ASP A 242 30.34 16.75 -0.82
CA ASP A 242 31.73 16.96 -0.35
C ASP A 242 31.93 16.64 1.13
N GLY A 243 30.93 16.10 1.82
CA GLY A 243 31.07 15.56 3.18
C GLY A 243 31.25 16.58 4.31
N GLU A 244 31.29 17.87 4.05
CA GLU A 244 31.48 18.94 5.06
C GLU A 244 30.18 19.58 5.58
N GLY A 245 29.01 19.05 5.21
CA GLY A 245 27.73 19.47 5.75
C GLY A 245 26.88 18.24 6.08
N SER A 246 26.65 17.99 7.34
CA SER A 246 25.87 16.83 7.81
C SER A 246 24.35 16.96 7.65
N GLY A 247 23.87 17.86 6.79
CA GLY A 247 22.43 18.05 6.55
C GLY A 247 21.88 17.02 5.57
N GLU A 248 20.78 16.38 5.93
CA GLU A 248 19.97 15.50 5.07
C GLU A 248 18.78 16.27 4.49
N TRP A 249 18.19 15.76 3.41
CA TRP A 249 16.95 16.34 2.88
C TRP A 249 15.82 16.41 3.91
N GLN A 250 15.83 15.49 4.87
CA GLN A 250 14.87 15.45 5.97
C GLN A 250 14.94 16.71 6.85
N ASP A 251 16.13 17.27 7.05
CA ASP A 251 16.33 18.45 7.91
C ASP A 251 15.74 19.73 7.33
N TRP A 252 15.42 19.72 6.04
CA TRP A 252 14.82 20.84 5.31
C TRP A 252 13.30 20.80 5.26
N LEU A 253 12.70 19.70 5.74
CA LEU A 253 11.25 19.61 5.79
C LEU A 253 10.75 20.42 6.99
N GLU A 254 10.02 21.48 6.68
CA GLU A 254 9.29 22.23 7.67
C GLU A 254 8.02 21.47 8.04
N ASP A 255 7.68 21.48 9.33
CA ASP A 255 6.40 20.96 9.82
C ASP A 255 5.31 21.99 9.47
N ASP A 256 4.20 21.51 8.89
CA ASP A 256 3.01 22.32 8.62
C ASP A 256 2.25 22.69 9.90
N GLY A 257 2.71 22.23 11.06
CA GLY A 257 2.15 22.54 12.37
C GLY A 257 2.36 24.02 12.73
N GLU A 258 1.41 24.56 13.48
CA GLU A 258 1.54 25.91 14.03
C GLU A 258 2.74 26.01 14.97
N ASP A 259 3.44 27.13 14.92
CA ASP A 259 4.57 27.43 15.80
C ASP A 259 4.14 27.39 17.28
N GLN A 260 5.06 26.98 18.14
CA GLN A 260 4.82 26.87 19.59
C GLN A 260 4.37 28.21 20.21
N GLU A 261 4.90 29.33 19.70
CA GLU A 261 4.52 30.68 20.14
C GLU A 261 3.06 30.95 19.79
N THR A 262 2.65 30.67 18.54
CA THR A 262 1.27 30.84 18.05
C THR A 262 0.30 29.96 18.85
N THR A 263 0.62 28.66 19.00
CA THR A 263 -0.21 27.72 19.77
C THR A 263 -0.36 28.16 21.24
N PHE A 264 0.71 28.66 21.85
CA PHE A 264 0.68 29.15 23.24
C PHE A 264 -0.16 30.43 23.35
N ALA A 265 0.05 31.40 22.42
CA ALA A 265 -0.71 32.65 22.39
C ALA A 265 -2.21 32.39 22.20
N GLU A 266 -2.60 31.52 21.28
CA GLU A 266 -3.98 31.13 21.07
C GLU A 266 -4.59 30.42 22.30
N HIS A 267 -3.82 29.56 22.95
CA HIS A 267 -4.28 28.89 24.18
C HIS A 267 -4.49 29.88 25.33
N GLU A 268 -3.58 30.84 25.51
CA GLU A 268 -3.70 31.89 26.51
C GLU A 268 -4.89 32.80 26.22
N GLU A 269 -5.06 33.21 24.96
CA GLU A 269 -6.20 34.02 24.55
C GLU A 269 -7.54 33.29 24.74
N PHE A 270 -7.60 32.01 24.35
CA PHE A 270 -8.78 31.18 24.57
C PHE A 270 -9.10 31.03 26.07
N SER A 271 -8.08 30.82 26.88
CA SER A 271 -8.23 30.71 28.36
C SER A 271 -8.72 32.01 28.98
N ALA A 272 -8.19 33.14 28.54
CA ALA A 272 -8.61 34.46 28.94
C ALA A 272 -10.07 34.75 28.55
N ARG A 273 -10.44 34.50 27.32
CA ARG A 273 -11.82 34.63 26.81
C ARG A 273 -12.79 33.74 27.57
N LYS A 274 -12.39 32.48 27.85
CA LYS A 274 -13.19 31.53 28.62
C LYS A 274 -13.41 32.00 30.06
N SER A 275 -12.38 32.51 30.71
CA SER A 275 -12.47 33.04 32.08
C SER A 275 -13.38 34.25 32.15
N LEU A 276 -13.28 35.19 31.21
CA LEU A 276 -14.19 36.36 31.10
C LEU A 276 -15.64 35.90 30.91
N MET A 277 -15.88 34.98 29.99
CA MET A 277 -17.23 34.46 29.76
C MET A 277 -17.80 33.76 31.00
N MET A 278 -17.00 32.91 31.66
CA MET A 278 -17.43 32.22 32.90
C MET A 278 -17.74 33.19 34.05
N THR A 279 -17.00 34.31 34.12
CA THR A 279 -17.24 35.34 35.11
C THR A 279 -18.51 36.11 34.78
N ALA A 280 -18.70 36.52 33.52
CA ALA A 280 -19.90 37.21 33.06
C ALA A 280 -21.18 36.34 33.17
N MET A 281 -21.04 35.04 33.02
CA MET A 281 -22.15 34.08 33.23
C MET A 281 -22.69 34.08 34.68
N LYS A 282 -21.85 34.39 35.69
CA LYS A 282 -22.29 34.47 37.09
C LYS A 282 -23.24 35.63 37.37
N ASP A 283 -23.22 36.68 36.53
CA ASP A 283 -24.10 37.85 36.66
C ASP A 283 -25.52 37.59 36.11
N LEU A 284 -25.74 36.42 35.51
CA LEU A 284 -27.03 35.99 34.96
C LEU A 284 -27.83 35.18 36.01
N ASN A 285 -29.16 35.24 35.92
CA ASN A 285 -30.05 34.40 36.73
C ASN A 285 -29.93 32.93 36.34
N GLU A 286 -30.17 32.00 37.25
CA GLU A 286 -30.07 30.55 36.98
C GLU A 286 -30.85 30.09 35.75
N ARG A 287 -32.04 30.66 35.51
CA ARG A 287 -32.84 30.37 34.30
C ARG A 287 -32.17 30.87 33.02
N GLU A 288 -31.62 32.07 33.06
CA GLU A 288 -30.89 32.67 31.92
C GLU A 288 -29.62 31.88 31.62
N GLN A 289 -28.87 31.46 32.64
CA GLN A 289 -27.68 30.61 32.50
C GLN A 289 -28.03 29.26 31.89
N ARG A 290 -29.06 28.58 32.38
CA ARG A 290 -29.49 27.28 31.90
C ARG A 290 -29.90 27.32 30.41
N ILE A 291 -30.67 28.36 30.03
CA ILE A 291 -31.12 28.53 28.64
C ILE A 291 -29.94 28.80 27.73
N LEU A 292 -29.00 29.68 28.11
CA LEU A 292 -27.79 29.94 27.28
C LEU A 292 -26.89 28.72 27.18
N GLN A 293 -26.66 28.00 28.29
CA GLN A 293 -25.86 26.78 28.28
C GLN A 293 -26.47 25.72 27.33
N ALA A 294 -27.78 25.48 27.44
CA ALA A 294 -28.45 24.46 26.65
C ALA A 294 -28.56 24.82 25.16
N ARG A 295 -28.64 26.13 24.85
CA ARG A 295 -28.83 26.59 23.45
C ARG A 295 -27.54 26.92 22.73
N ARG A 296 -26.52 27.41 23.41
CA ARG A 296 -25.30 27.97 22.80
C ARG A 296 -24.04 27.19 23.13
N LEU A 297 -24.02 26.49 24.25
CA LEU A 297 -22.80 25.81 24.71
C LEU A 297 -22.92 24.27 24.72
N ALA A 298 -24.12 23.74 24.56
CA ALA A 298 -24.31 22.29 24.48
C ALA A 298 -24.25 21.78 23.05
N GLU A 299 -23.63 20.62 22.86
CA GLU A 299 -23.63 19.86 21.62
C GLU A 299 -24.28 18.49 21.82
N PRO A 300 -25.42 18.21 21.17
CA PRO A 300 -26.21 19.09 20.28
C PRO A 300 -27.02 20.15 21.08
N PRO A 301 -27.30 21.33 20.48
CA PRO A 301 -28.10 22.35 21.18
C PRO A 301 -29.55 21.91 21.35
N LEU A 302 -30.13 22.14 22.54
CA LEU A 302 -31.54 21.85 22.82
C LEU A 302 -32.44 22.74 21.98
N THR A 303 -33.63 22.25 21.60
CA THR A 303 -34.62 23.05 20.86
C THR A 303 -35.36 24.02 21.79
N LEU A 304 -35.93 25.08 21.20
CA LEU A 304 -36.76 26.02 21.97
C LEU A 304 -38.01 25.34 22.58
N GLU A 305 -38.49 24.25 21.95
CA GLU A 305 -39.65 23.48 22.40
C GLU A 305 -39.31 22.62 23.63
N ASP A 306 -38.14 22.01 23.64
CA ASP A 306 -37.66 21.23 24.77
C ASP A 306 -37.52 22.10 26.02
N LEU A 307 -36.92 23.29 25.87
CA LEU A 307 -36.78 24.25 26.94
C LEU A 307 -38.11 24.87 27.38
N ALA A 308 -39.03 25.08 26.43
CA ALA A 308 -40.38 25.56 26.75
C ALA A 308 -41.15 24.55 27.62
N SER A 309 -40.99 23.26 27.34
CA SER A 309 -41.55 22.18 28.14
C SER A 309 -40.85 22.04 29.50
N GLU A 310 -39.51 22.18 29.58
CA GLU A 310 -38.72 22.14 30.84
C GLU A 310 -39.15 23.26 31.79
N PHE A 311 -39.34 24.48 31.30
CA PHE A 311 -39.66 25.65 32.12
C PHE A 311 -41.17 25.98 32.22
N GLY A 312 -42.03 25.26 31.52
CA GLY A 312 -43.50 25.48 31.54
C GLY A 312 -43.91 26.82 30.93
N VAL A 313 -43.19 27.35 29.96
CA VAL A 313 -43.44 28.66 29.32
C VAL A 313 -43.53 28.51 27.79
N SER A 314 -44.09 29.55 27.11
CA SER A 314 -44.18 29.50 25.66
C SER A 314 -42.81 29.57 25.00
N ARG A 315 -42.68 28.98 23.80
CA ARG A 315 -41.49 29.01 22.96
C ARG A 315 -40.98 30.44 22.74
N GLU A 316 -41.89 31.37 22.47
CA GLU A 316 -41.55 32.77 22.24
C GLU A 316 -40.97 33.41 23.50
N ARG A 317 -41.46 33.02 24.68
CA ARG A 317 -40.92 33.50 25.94
C ARG A 317 -39.50 33.03 26.19
N ILE A 318 -39.17 31.79 25.87
CA ILE A 318 -37.78 31.28 25.90
C ILE A 318 -36.88 32.09 24.96
N ARG A 319 -37.34 32.36 23.73
CA ARG A 319 -36.57 33.20 22.78
C ARG A 319 -36.31 34.61 23.31
N GLN A 320 -37.30 35.24 23.95
CA GLN A 320 -37.12 36.56 24.56
C GLN A 320 -36.12 36.53 25.71
N ILE A 321 -36.15 35.47 26.55
CA ILE A 321 -35.20 35.31 27.63
C ILE A 321 -33.79 35.08 27.06
N GLU A 322 -33.64 34.23 26.06
CA GLU A 322 -32.35 33.97 25.37
C GLU A 322 -31.72 35.28 24.85
N VAL A 323 -32.48 36.10 24.14
CA VAL A 323 -31.98 37.37 23.59
C VAL A 323 -31.55 38.33 24.70
N ARG A 324 -32.40 38.51 25.71
CA ARG A 324 -32.07 39.40 26.87
C ARG A 324 -30.87 38.90 27.66
N ALA A 325 -30.78 37.59 27.88
CA ALA A 325 -29.66 36.97 28.57
C ALA A 325 -28.35 37.16 27.77
N PHE A 326 -28.40 37.02 26.44
CA PHE A 326 -27.24 37.24 25.56
C PHE A 326 -26.80 38.72 25.58
N GLU A 327 -27.74 39.69 25.52
CA GLU A 327 -27.45 41.11 25.63
C GLU A 327 -26.79 41.48 26.97
N LYS A 328 -27.30 40.92 28.09
CA LYS A 328 -26.69 41.09 29.42
C LYS A 328 -25.28 40.50 29.45
N LEU A 329 -25.10 39.29 28.94
CA LEU A 329 -23.80 38.62 28.87
C LEU A 329 -22.81 39.46 28.07
N GLN A 330 -23.22 39.93 26.87
CA GLN A 330 -22.39 40.74 26.00
C GLN A 330 -21.95 42.05 26.70
N LYS A 331 -22.86 42.69 27.42
CA LYS A 331 -22.55 43.90 28.19
C LYS A 331 -21.55 43.58 29.30
N ALA A 332 -21.80 42.55 30.11
CA ALA A 332 -20.93 42.15 31.22
C ALA A 332 -19.51 41.79 30.73
N VAL A 333 -19.38 41.07 29.61
CA VAL A 333 -18.07 40.75 28.98
C VAL A 333 -17.34 42.01 28.55
N ARG A 334 -18.04 42.99 27.93
CA ARG A 334 -17.45 44.25 27.51
C ARG A 334 -16.97 45.07 28.71
N ASP A 335 -17.78 45.19 29.72
CA ASP A 335 -17.45 45.92 30.95
C ASP A 335 -16.23 45.34 31.67
N GLN A 336 -16.16 44.00 31.75
CA GLN A 336 -15.01 43.28 32.30
C GLN A 336 -13.74 43.40 31.43
N ALA A 337 -13.88 43.26 30.12
CA ALA A 337 -12.76 43.41 29.19
C ALA A 337 -12.19 44.84 29.20
N ALA A 338 -13.05 45.87 29.35
CA ALA A 338 -12.62 47.25 29.52
C ALA A 338 -11.90 47.46 30.86
N ALA A 339 -12.38 46.85 31.94
CA ALA A 339 -11.74 46.90 33.26
C ALA A 339 -10.35 46.24 33.29
N MET A 340 -10.12 45.21 32.43
CA MET A 340 -8.84 44.50 32.29
C MET A 340 -7.90 45.13 31.28
N ASN A 341 -8.22 46.29 30.67
CA ASN A 341 -7.49 46.91 29.57
C ASN A 341 -7.21 45.98 28.36
N LEU A 342 -8.05 44.97 28.14
CA LEU A 342 -7.94 44.01 27.03
C LEU A 342 -8.58 44.53 25.75
N LEU A 343 -9.30 45.67 25.77
CA LEU A 343 -9.82 46.33 24.57
C LEU A 343 -8.88 47.42 24.15
N PRO A 344 -8.51 47.55 22.87
CA PRO A 344 -7.79 48.71 22.39
C PRO A 344 -8.65 49.95 22.65
N GLN A 345 -8.06 50.96 23.32
CA GLN A 345 -8.72 52.24 23.56
C GLN A 345 -8.85 52.98 22.21
N GLY A 346 -10.01 52.90 21.61
CA GLY A 346 -10.35 53.63 20.38
C GLY A 346 -10.58 52.74 19.20
N ASP A 347 -11.81 52.20 19.10
CA ASP A 347 -12.57 52.30 17.84
C ASP A 347 -14.03 51.89 18.13
N GLU A 348 -14.93 52.83 17.99
CA GLU A 348 -16.36 52.62 17.81
C GLU A 348 -16.60 52.00 16.42
N THR A 349 -16.19 50.78 16.19
CA THR A 349 -16.62 50.00 15.03
C THR A 349 -17.27 48.74 15.47
N ALA A 350 -18.57 48.81 15.56
CA ALA A 350 -19.50 47.68 15.47
C ALA A 350 -19.10 46.75 14.31
N GLY A 351 -18.83 45.48 14.61
CA GLY A 351 -18.83 44.52 13.54
C GLY A 351 -17.84 43.35 13.63
N LEU A 352 -17.56 42.82 14.83
CA LEU A 352 -16.76 41.62 14.93
C LEU A 352 -17.47 40.52 15.73
N LEU A 353 -18.59 40.05 15.20
CA LEU A 353 -19.09 38.70 15.41
C LEU A 353 -19.90 38.32 14.13
N PRO A 354 -19.48 37.36 13.33
CA PRO A 354 -20.32 36.81 12.27
C PRO A 354 -21.53 36.11 12.90
N ALA A 355 -22.68 36.28 12.27
CA ALA A 355 -23.97 35.75 12.65
C ALA A 355 -24.02 34.20 12.58
#